data_9076302fc9590bcc425b3083fcb64360
#
_entry.id   9076302fc9590bcc425b3083fcb64360
#
_cell.length_a   1.000
_cell.length_b   1.000
_cell.length_c   1.000
_cell.angle_alpha   90.00
_cell.angle_beta   90.00
_cell.angle_gamma   90.00
#
_symmetry.space_group_name_H-M   'P 1'
#
loop_
_entity.id
_entity.type
_entity.pdbx_description
1 polymer ?
#
loop_
_entity_poly.entity_id
_entity_poly.type
_entity_poly.pdbx_seq_one_letter_code
_entity_poly.pdbx_strand_id
1 'polypeptide(L)'
;MAGDLHTHSTCSDGSVPIHRLPLMAARLGLSALALSDHDTILSAQYAYDHPLQDGVRLIPAAELTGYDFQRSHRVHILAFWPDPDSPALRRHCDIMRQRRNECALQSCREIEALYPQFRTEQALEYAQDSGVLFKSGIMQALQQLGLCDGIYTGPVSYTHLRAHETELHL
;
A
#
# COMPACT_ATOMS: atom_id res chain seq x y z
N MET A 1 12.19 -23.80 9.55
CA MET A 1 11.14 -23.15 8.76
C MET A 1 11.32 -21.65 8.87
N ALA A 2 11.45 -20.94 7.75
CA ALA A 2 11.56 -19.48 7.73
C ALA A 2 10.26 -18.90 7.15
N GLY A 3 9.82 -17.77 7.64
CA GLY A 3 8.62 -17.07 7.15
C GLY A 3 8.82 -15.57 7.17
N ASP A 4 8.11 -14.86 6.30
CA ASP A 4 7.99 -13.41 6.33
C ASP A 4 6.57 -13.06 6.79
N LEU A 5 6.45 -12.25 7.82
CA LEU A 5 5.17 -11.91 8.43
C LEU A 5 4.69 -10.48 8.08
N HIS A 6 5.40 -9.80 7.17
CA HIS A 6 5.06 -8.44 6.80
C HIS A 6 5.42 -8.17 5.33
N THR A 7 4.48 -8.42 4.43
CA THR A 7 4.68 -8.18 2.99
C THR A 7 3.51 -7.45 2.36
N HIS A 8 3.83 -6.60 1.38
CA HIS A 8 2.86 -5.82 0.62
C HIS A 8 2.87 -6.21 -0.85
N SER A 9 1.71 -6.18 -1.45
CA SER A 9 1.46 -6.44 -2.87
C SER A 9 0.93 -5.20 -3.59
N THR A 10 0.57 -5.35 -4.86
CA THR A 10 -0.18 -4.32 -5.59
C THR A 10 -1.59 -4.09 -5.06
N CYS A 11 -2.06 -4.86 -4.08
CA CYS A 11 -3.29 -4.56 -3.33
C CYS A 11 -3.13 -3.35 -2.40
N SER A 12 -1.91 -2.86 -2.17
CA SER A 12 -1.60 -1.59 -1.51
C SER A 12 -0.44 -0.87 -2.19
N ASP A 13 0.66 -0.65 -1.51
CA ASP A 13 1.81 0.13 -1.98
C ASP A 13 2.99 -0.71 -2.47
N GLY A 14 2.85 -2.03 -2.47
CA GLY A 14 3.82 -2.94 -3.07
C GLY A 14 3.80 -2.89 -4.61
N SER A 15 4.89 -3.35 -5.23
CA SER A 15 5.05 -3.35 -6.69
C SER A 15 4.85 -4.71 -7.35
N VAL A 16 4.62 -5.76 -6.55
CA VAL A 16 4.46 -7.13 -7.04
C VAL A 16 3.00 -7.57 -6.93
N PRO A 17 2.39 -8.06 -8.03
CA PRO A 17 1.05 -8.63 -7.97
C PRO A 17 0.96 -9.77 -6.95
N ILE A 18 -0.12 -9.79 -6.17
CA ILE A 18 -0.31 -10.69 -5.03
C ILE A 18 -0.07 -12.17 -5.38
N HIS A 19 -0.54 -12.62 -6.54
CA HIS A 19 -0.42 -14.00 -7.00
C HIS A 19 1.03 -14.43 -7.32
N ARG A 20 1.97 -13.48 -7.44
CA ARG A 20 3.39 -13.76 -7.71
C ARG A 20 4.25 -13.85 -6.45
N LEU A 21 3.78 -13.29 -5.34
CA LEU A 21 4.51 -13.26 -4.07
C LEU A 21 4.82 -14.68 -3.54
N PRO A 22 3.90 -15.67 -3.58
CA PRO A 22 4.19 -17.01 -3.08
C PRO A 22 5.35 -17.69 -3.81
N LEU A 23 5.40 -17.59 -5.14
CA LEU A 23 6.51 -18.13 -5.93
C LEU A 23 7.85 -17.45 -5.60
N MET A 24 7.84 -16.13 -5.36
CA MET A 24 9.04 -15.40 -4.94
C MET A 24 9.50 -15.85 -3.56
N ALA A 25 8.58 -15.98 -2.61
CA ALA A 25 8.85 -16.49 -1.26
C ALA A 25 9.44 -17.91 -1.30
N ALA A 26 8.87 -18.79 -2.12
CA ALA A 26 9.40 -20.16 -2.32
C ALA A 26 10.84 -20.15 -2.83
N ARG A 27 11.16 -19.31 -3.80
CA ARG A 27 12.53 -19.15 -4.34
C ARG A 27 13.54 -18.64 -3.31
N LEU A 28 13.07 -17.88 -2.31
CA LEU A 28 13.88 -17.42 -1.18
C LEU A 28 13.94 -18.45 -0.03
N GLY A 29 13.33 -19.64 -0.19
CA GLY A 29 13.30 -20.69 0.82
C GLY A 29 12.35 -20.42 1.98
N LEU A 30 11.39 -19.49 1.83
CA LEU A 30 10.38 -19.26 2.82
C LEU A 30 9.28 -20.33 2.74
N SER A 31 8.77 -20.75 3.89
CA SER A 31 7.69 -21.73 4.01
C SER A 31 6.37 -21.11 4.47
N ALA A 32 6.38 -19.83 4.87
CA ALA A 32 5.21 -19.06 5.24
C ALA A 32 5.36 -17.59 4.82
N LEU A 33 4.25 -16.97 4.42
CA LEU A 33 4.18 -15.59 3.99
C LEU A 33 2.89 -14.94 4.49
N ALA A 34 2.95 -13.86 5.25
CA ALA A 34 1.78 -13.07 5.58
C ALA A 34 1.57 -11.98 4.52
N LEU A 35 0.36 -11.92 3.97
CA LEU A 35 -0.06 -10.90 3.03
C LEU A 35 -0.76 -9.79 3.81
N SER A 36 -0.03 -8.69 4.10
CA SER A 36 -0.42 -7.67 5.07
C SER A 36 -0.56 -6.29 4.43
N ASP A 37 -1.23 -6.20 3.31
CA ASP A 37 -1.45 -4.95 2.59
C ASP A 37 -2.14 -3.87 3.45
N HIS A 38 -1.83 -2.60 3.18
CA HIS A 38 -2.34 -1.46 3.94
C HIS A 38 -3.84 -1.24 3.77
N ASP A 39 -4.56 -1.19 4.90
CA ASP A 39 -5.95 -0.76 5.03
C ASP A 39 -6.88 -1.40 4.00
N THR A 40 -6.67 -2.69 3.72
CA THR A 40 -7.47 -3.50 2.80
C THR A 40 -7.67 -4.92 3.33
N ILE A 41 -8.77 -5.53 2.91
CA ILE A 41 -9.06 -6.96 3.17
C ILE A 41 -8.73 -7.85 1.96
N LEU A 42 -8.33 -7.26 0.82
CA LEU A 42 -8.13 -8.01 -0.43
C LEU A 42 -7.05 -9.09 -0.29
N SER A 43 -5.92 -8.75 0.32
CA SER A 43 -4.83 -9.71 0.53
C SER A 43 -5.16 -10.77 1.57
N ALA A 44 -5.88 -10.40 2.64
CA ALA A 44 -6.37 -11.37 3.61
C ALA A 44 -7.35 -12.36 2.96
N GLN A 45 -8.30 -11.87 2.14
CA GLN A 45 -9.24 -12.71 1.40
C GLN A 45 -8.49 -13.65 0.45
N TYR A 46 -7.51 -13.14 -0.30
CA TYR A 46 -6.68 -13.96 -1.18
C TYR A 46 -6.00 -15.09 -0.41
N ALA A 47 -5.43 -14.82 0.77
CA ALA A 47 -4.78 -15.84 1.59
C ALA A 47 -5.75 -16.86 2.17
N TYR A 48 -7.01 -16.48 2.48
CA TYR A 48 -8.06 -17.42 2.86
C TYR A 48 -8.45 -18.36 1.72
N ASP A 49 -8.54 -17.82 0.49
CA ASP A 49 -8.90 -18.59 -0.70
C ASP A 49 -7.74 -19.49 -1.19
N HIS A 50 -6.51 -19.11 -0.87
CA HIS A 50 -5.28 -19.79 -1.29
C HIS A 50 -4.34 -20.08 -0.10
N PRO A 51 -4.73 -20.91 0.88
CA PRO A 51 -3.96 -21.10 2.12
C PRO A 51 -2.59 -21.74 1.91
N LEU A 52 -2.37 -22.38 0.76
CA LEU A 52 -1.09 -22.95 0.34
C LEU A 52 -0.89 -22.73 -1.16
N GLN A 53 0.16 -22.02 -1.53
CA GLN A 53 0.50 -21.78 -2.93
C GLN A 53 2.02 -21.86 -3.12
N ASP A 54 2.49 -22.52 -4.21
CA ASP A 54 3.90 -22.75 -4.52
C ASP A 54 4.71 -23.38 -3.37
N GLY A 55 4.04 -24.18 -2.50
CA GLY A 55 4.65 -24.77 -1.31
C GLY A 55 4.81 -23.81 -0.12
N VAL A 56 4.32 -22.58 -0.23
CA VAL A 56 4.34 -21.56 0.82
C VAL A 56 2.94 -21.44 1.45
N ARG A 57 2.88 -21.50 2.79
CA ARG A 57 1.64 -21.24 3.54
C ARG A 57 1.38 -19.73 3.52
N LEU A 58 0.22 -19.32 3.02
CA LEU A 58 -0.23 -17.94 3.07
C LEU A 58 -0.99 -17.68 4.38
N ILE A 59 -0.63 -16.59 5.03
CA ILE A 59 -1.21 -16.16 6.30
C ILE A 59 -2.05 -14.92 6.01
N PRO A 60 -3.38 -14.99 6.22
CA PRO A 60 -4.24 -13.83 6.09
C PRO A 60 -3.81 -12.73 7.07
N ALA A 61 -3.54 -11.54 6.56
CA ALA A 61 -3.18 -10.40 7.38
C ALA A 61 -3.62 -9.07 6.74
N ALA A 62 -3.56 -8.01 7.50
CA ALA A 62 -3.72 -6.64 7.05
C ALA A 62 -2.87 -5.72 7.92
N GLU A 63 -2.30 -4.68 7.35
CA GLU A 63 -1.66 -3.61 8.11
C GLU A 63 -2.62 -2.42 8.23
N LEU A 64 -3.13 -2.20 9.43
CA LEU A 64 -4.12 -1.18 9.72
C LEU A 64 -3.45 0.10 10.19
N THR A 65 -3.80 1.21 9.56
CA THR A 65 -3.32 2.54 9.94
C THR A 65 -4.18 3.09 11.08
N GLY A 66 -3.57 3.41 12.20
CA GLY A 66 -4.18 4.06 13.35
C GLY A 66 -3.46 5.34 13.74
N TYR A 67 -4.01 6.05 14.72
CA TYR A 67 -3.39 7.24 15.28
C TYR A 67 -3.44 7.22 16.82
N ASP A 68 -2.27 7.35 17.44
CA ASP A 68 -2.14 7.51 18.88
C ASP A 68 -2.30 9.01 19.23
N PHE A 69 -3.49 9.39 19.68
CA PHE A 69 -3.79 10.78 20.05
C PHE A 69 -3.02 11.24 21.29
N GLN A 70 -2.63 10.33 22.18
CA GLN A 70 -1.86 10.70 23.37
C GLN A 70 -0.42 11.08 23.03
N ARG A 71 0.17 10.37 22.06
CA ARG A 71 1.54 10.58 21.60
C ARG A 71 1.63 11.37 20.31
N SER A 72 0.50 11.76 19.73
CA SER A 72 0.39 12.55 18.51
C SER A 72 1.18 11.96 17.34
N HIS A 73 1.07 10.64 17.11
CA HIS A 73 1.69 10.04 15.95
C HIS A 73 0.87 8.88 15.34
N ARG A 74 1.13 8.63 14.07
CA ARG A 74 0.55 7.51 13.34
C ARG A 74 1.20 6.20 13.79
N VAL A 75 0.38 5.15 13.88
CA VAL A 75 0.82 3.79 14.18
C VAL A 75 0.32 2.85 13.09
N HIS A 76 1.07 1.79 12.84
CA HIS A 76 0.67 0.68 11.98
C HIS A 76 0.54 -0.58 12.84
N ILE A 77 -0.57 -1.27 12.67
CA ILE A 77 -0.91 -2.46 13.46
C ILE A 77 -1.12 -3.62 12.50
N LEU A 78 -0.30 -4.66 12.64
CA LEU A 78 -0.50 -5.90 11.90
C LEU A 78 -1.60 -6.72 12.57
N ALA A 79 -2.68 -6.93 11.82
CA ALA A 79 -3.77 -7.82 12.20
C ALA A 79 -3.62 -9.15 11.45
N PHE A 80 -3.48 -10.25 12.18
CA PHE A 80 -3.42 -11.60 11.61
C PHE A 80 -4.77 -12.28 11.73
N TRP A 81 -5.16 -13.03 10.70
CA TRP A 81 -6.48 -13.69 10.58
C TRP A 81 -7.64 -12.72 10.82
N PRO A 82 -7.63 -11.53 10.19
CA PRO A 82 -8.74 -10.60 10.33
C PRO A 82 -10.00 -11.23 9.75
N ASP A 83 -11.14 -11.04 10.42
CA ASP A 83 -12.43 -11.45 9.87
C ASP A 83 -12.80 -10.53 8.69
N PRO A 84 -12.80 -11.04 7.43
CA PRO A 84 -13.08 -10.21 6.27
C PRO A 84 -14.54 -9.74 6.21
N ASP A 85 -15.43 -10.34 6.97
CA ASP A 85 -16.85 -9.97 7.05
C ASP A 85 -17.14 -8.98 8.18
N SER A 86 -16.13 -8.64 9.00
CA SER A 86 -16.27 -7.64 10.06
C SER A 86 -16.70 -6.28 9.50
N PRO A 87 -17.91 -5.76 9.85
CA PRO A 87 -18.34 -4.45 9.39
C PRO A 87 -17.44 -3.30 9.85
N ALA A 88 -16.84 -3.44 11.04
CA ALA A 88 -15.92 -2.43 11.58
C ALA A 88 -14.63 -2.36 10.77
N LEU A 89 -14.07 -3.51 10.40
CA LEU A 89 -12.86 -3.56 9.57
C LEU A 89 -13.13 -3.01 8.17
N ARG A 90 -14.22 -3.43 7.52
CA ARG A 90 -14.61 -2.91 6.19
C ARG A 90 -14.79 -1.40 6.21
N ARG A 91 -15.50 -0.88 7.22
CA ARG A 91 -15.67 0.56 7.38
C ARG A 91 -14.35 1.30 7.56
N HIS A 92 -13.40 0.74 8.35
CA HIS A 92 -12.07 1.31 8.51
C HIS A 92 -11.34 1.38 7.17
N CYS A 93 -11.30 0.28 6.42
CA CYS A 93 -10.67 0.22 5.10
C CYS A 93 -11.29 1.24 4.12
N ASP A 94 -12.62 1.38 4.10
CA ASP A 94 -13.31 2.34 3.24
C ASP A 94 -12.95 3.79 3.59
N ILE A 95 -12.90 4.14 4.86
CA ILE A 95 -12.49 5.47 5.32
C ILE A 95 -11.04 5.75 4.93
N MET A 96 -10.15 4.80 5.15
CA MET A 96 -8.73 4.97 4.82
C MET A 96 -8.50 5.06 3.31
N ARG A 97 -9.21 4.26 2.51
CA ARG A 97 -9.20 4.33 1.04
C ARG A 97 -9.60 5.73 0.56
N GLN A 98 -10.71 6.26 1.05
CA GLN A 98 -11.18 7.60 0.68
C GLN A 98 -10.15 8.67 1.04
N ARG A 99 -9.68 8.70 2.28
CA ARG A 99 -8.71 9.70 2.76
C ARG A 99 -7.40 9.65 1.96
N ARG A 100 -6.86 8.44 1.71
CA ARG A 100 -5.64 8.29 0.91
C ARG A 100 -5.81 8.84 -0.50
N ASN A 101 -6.92 8.51 -1.16
CA ASN A 101 -7.20 9.02 -2.51
C ASN A 101 -7.38 10.54 -2.53
N GLU A 102 -8.07 11.13 -1.56
CA GLU A 102 -8.21 12.58 -1.45
C GLU A 102 -6.85 13.28 -1.33
N CYS A 103 -6.00 12.81 -0.39
CA CYS A 103 -4.66 13.36 -0.21
C CYS A 103 -3.75 13.15 -1.42
N ALA A 104 -3.80 11.95 -2.03
CA ALA A 104 -2.99 11.65 -3.21
C ALA A 104 -3.37 12.51 -4.41
N LEU A 105 -4.67 12.68 -4.67
CA LEU A 105 -5.16 13.54 -5.75
C LEU A 105 -4.81 15.02 -5.52
N GLN A 106 -4.80 15.48 -4.27
CA GLN A 106 -4.33 16.82 -3.94
C GLN A 106 -2.84 16.96 -4.27
N SER A 107 -2.02 16.00 -3.85
CA SER A 107 -0.58 15.98 -4.17
C SER A 107 -0.34 15.96 -5.68
N CYS A 108 -1.12 15.17 -6.44
CA CYS A 108 -1.02 15.15 -7.90
C CYS A 108 -1.29 16.51 -8.53
N ARG A 109 -2.34 17.22 -8.10
CA ARG A 109 -2.64 18.58 -8.59
C ARG A 109 -1.50 19.57 -8.36
N GLU A 110 -0.86 19.48 -7.20
CA GLU A 110 0.29 20.33 -6.88
C GLU A 110 1.52 20.01 -7.73
N ILE A 111 1.76 18.71 -7.98
CA ILE A 111 2.82 18.24 -8.86
C ILE A 111 2.56 18.71 -10.31
N GLU A 112 1.33 18.59 -10.80
CA GLU A 112 0.96 19.06 -12.15
C GLU A 112 1.20 20.56 -12.34
N ALA A 113 0.95 21.37 -11.29
CA ALA A 113 1.21 22.79 -11.34
C ALA A 113 2.71 23.13 -11.42
N LEU A 114 3.57 22.30 -10.83
CA LEU A 114 5.03 22.49 -10.81
C LEU A 114 5.73 21.82 -12.00
N TYR A 115 5.19 20.70 -12.48
CA TYR A 115 5.79 19.85 -13.52
C TYR A 115 4.77 19.57 -14.63
N PRO A 116 4.66 20.43 -15.66
CA PRO A 116 3.63 20.32 -16.70
C PRO A 116 3.64 19.02 -17.51
N GLN A 117 4.74 18.25 -17.47
CA GLN A 117 4.83 16.92 -18.10
C GLN A 117 4.21 15.78 -17.28
N PHE A 118 3.95 15.97 -15.98
CA PHE A 118 3.24 15.02 -15.13
C PHE A 118 1.73 15.16 -15.32
N ARG A 119 1.03 14.05 -15.30
CA ARG A 119 -0.45 13.98 -15.31
C ARG A 119 -0.91 12.99 -14.24
N THR A 120 -1.98 13.34 -13.54
CA THR A 120 -2.58 12.49 -12.50
C THR A 120 -2.93 11.10 -13.03
N GLU A 121 -3.38 10.98 -14.28
CA GLU A 121 -3.74 9.72 -14.92
C GLU A 121 -2.56 8.74 -14.97
N GLN A 122 -1.34 9.23 -15.15
CA GLN A 122 -0.13 8.39 -15.14
C GLN A 122 0.13 7.76 -13.75
N ALA A 123 -0.16 8.50 -12.69
CA ALA A 123 -0.07 7.96 -11.32
C ALA A 123 -1.21 6.98 -11.02
N LEU A 124 -2.42 7.23 -11.54
CA LEU A 124 -3.59 6.37 -11.34
C LEU A 124 -3.42 4.98 -11.98
N GLU A 125 -2.54 4.82 -12.96
CA GLU A 125 -2.20 3.49 -13.51
C GLU A 125 -1.66 2.54 -12.43
N TYR A 126 -1.00 3.07 -11.41
CA TYR A 126 -0.47 2.28 -10.27
C TYR A 126 -1.50 2.01 -9.17
N ALA A 127 -2.73 2.51 -9.31
CA ALA A 127 -3.82 2.28 -8.36
C ALA A 127 -4.81 1.19 -8.83
N GLN A 128 -4.58 0.55 -9.99
CA GLN A 128 -5.57 -0.33 -10.64
C GLN A 128 -5.95 -1.55 -9.77
N ASP A 129 -4.99 -2.19 -9.11
CA ASP A 129 -5.24 -3.39 -8.32
C ASP A 129 -5.84 -3.06 -6.94
N SER A 130 -5.42 -1.95 -6.33
CA SER A 130 -5.85 -1.56 -4.98
C SER A 130 -7.08 -0.66 -4.95
N GLY A 131 -7.34 0.09 -6.02
CA GLY A 131 -8.29 1.21 -6.02
C GLY A 131 -7.83 2.40 -5.16
N VAL A 132 -6.56 2.41 -4.73
CA VAL A 132 -5.96 3.44 -3.88
C VAL A 132 -4.67 3.94 -4.51
N LEU A 133 -4.57 5.25 -4.69
CA LEU A 133 -3.33 5.88 -5.12
C LEU A 133 -2.41 6.09 -3.91
N PHE A 134 -1.39 5.25 -3.81
CA PHE A 134 -0.33 5.38 -2.82
C PHE A 134 0.77 6.32 -3.33
N LYS A 135 1.56 6.86 -2.41
CA LYS A 135 2.74 7.69 -2.75
C LYS A 135 3.73 6.97 -3.64
N SER A 136 3.90 5.67 -3.43
CA SER A 136 4.76 4.83 -4.28
C SER A 136 4.35 4.92 -5.74
N GLY A 137 3.05 4.91 -6.05
CA GLY A 137 2.52 5.07 -7.41
C GLY A 137 2.83 6.44 -8.00
N ILE A 138 2.64 7.52 -7.23
CA ILE A 138 3.01 8.88 -7.66
C ILE A 138 4.51 8.96 -7.98
N MET A 139 5.36 8.42 -7.09
CA MET A 139 6.80 8.42 -7.28
C MET A 139 7.25 7.58 -8.48
N GLN A 140 6.58 6.46 -8.75
CA GLN A 140 6.84 5.64 -9.95
C GLN A 140 6.51 6.41 -11.23
N ALA A 141 5.38 7.12 -11.28
CA ALA A 141 5.03 7.98 -12.41
C ALA A 141 6.07 9.10 -12.63
N LEU A 142 6.52 9.74 -11.55
CA LEU A 142 7.57 10.77 -11.62
C LEU A 142 8.91 10.20 -12.11
N GLN A 143 9.27 9.01 -11.66
CA GLN A 143 10.49 8.32 -12.10
C GLN A 143 10.46 7.99 -13.59
N GLN A 144 9.33 7.49 -14.10
CA GLN A 144 9.16 7.22 -15.53
C GLN A 144 9.32 8.47 -16.41
N LEU A 145 8.96 9.63 -15.86
CA LEU A 145 9.14 10.92 -16.53
C LEU A 145 10.56 11.53 -16.36
N GLY A 146 11.46 10.83 -15.64
CA GLY A 146 12.79 11.32 -15.33
C GLY A 146 12.81 12.51 -14.37
N LEU A 147 11.74 12.72 -13.58
CA LEU A 147 11.62 13.80 -12.60
C LEU A 147 12.20 13.45 -11.23
N CYS A 148 12.53 12.19 -11.00
CA CYS A 148 13.26 11.73 -9.83
C CYS A 148 14.13 10.52 -10.18
N ASP A 149 15.22 10.33 -9.42
CA ASP A 149 16.18 9.23 -9.64
C ASP A 149 15.73 7.89 -9.06
N GLY A 150 14.66 7.89 -8.28
CA GLY A 150 14.09 6.72 -7.64
C GLY A 150 12.92 7.06 -6.74
N ILE A 151 12.22 6.04 -6.22
CA ILE A 151 11.01 6.22 -5.39
C ILE A 151 11.28 7.07 -4.13
N TYR A 152 12.53 7.10 -3.64
CA TYR A 152 12.90 7.83 -2.43
C TYR A 152 13.90 8.97 -2.65
N THR A 153 14.31 9.24 -3.89
CA THR A 153 15.35 10.19 -4.22
C THR A 153 14.95 11.13 -5.37
N GLY A 154 15.34 12.41 -5.30
CA GLY A 154 15.13 13.37 -6.38
C GLY A 154 14.61 14.74 -5.91
N PRO A 155 14.48 15.71 -6.85
CA PRO A 155 14.03 17.08 -6.54
C PRO A 155 12.57 17.14 -6.08
N VAL A 156 11.71 16.24 -6.53
CA VAL A 156 10.39 16.00 -5.93
C VAL A 156 10.64 15.02 -4.78
N SER A 157 11.18 15.55 -3.69
CA SER A 157 11.44 14.68 -2.56
C SER A 157 10.14 14.26 -1.88
N TYR A 158 10.17 13.09 -1.28
CA TYR A 158 9.20 12.57 -0.33
C TYR A 158 8.70 13.61 0.70
N THR A 159 9.46 14.70 0.92
CA THR A 159 9.11 15.80 1.81
C THR A 159 7.96 16.68 1.30
N HIS A 160 7.81 16.88 0.00
CA HIS A 160 6.67 17.62 -0.55
C HIS A 160 5.35 16.82 -0.41
N LEU A 161 5.44 15.49 -0.57
CA LEU A 161 4.30 14.59 -0.38
C LEU A 161 4.00 14.33 1.12
N ARG A 162 4.93 14.69 2.01
CA ARG A 162 4.80 14.45 3.46
C ARG A 162 3.86 15.43 4.17
N ALA A 163 3.70 16.64 3.62
CA ALA A 163 2.84 17.67 4.23
C ALA A 163 1.38 17.23 4.32
N HIS A 164 0.89 16.43 3.35
CA HIS A 164 -0.49 15.95 3.31
C HIS A 164 -0.76 14.68 4.13
N GLU A 165 0.28 13.96 4.59
CA GLU A 165 0.08 12.81 5.49
C GLU A 165 -0.42 13.20 6.87
N THR A 166 -0.16 14.42 7.31
CA THR A 166 -0.67 14.92 8.59
C THR A 166 -2.19 15.08 8.60
N GLU A 167 -2.83 15.28 7.44
CA GLU A 167 -4.28 15.42 7.33
C GLU A 167 -5.04 14.06 7.40
N LEU A 168 -4.35 12.93 7.28
CA LEU A 168 -4.93 11.60 7.49
C LEU A 168 -5.31 11.33 8.96
N HIS A 169 -5.03 12.27 9.86
CA HIS A 169 -5.18 12.10 11.29
C HIS A 169 -6.49 12.66 11.89
N LEU A 170 -7.38 13.25 11.05
CA LEU A 170 -8.61 13.88 11.54
C LEU A 170 -9.85 13.02 11.20
#